data_1666d952f4f1f3f6d91938fcab559a86
#
_entry.id   1666d952f4f1f3f6d91938fcab559a86
#
_cell.length_a   1.000
_cell.length_b   1.000
_cell.length_c   1.000
_cell.angle_alpha   90.00
_cell.angle_beta   90.00
_cell.angle_gamma   90.00
#
_symmetry.space_group_name_H-M   'P 1'
#
loop_
_entity.id
_entity.type
_entity.pdbx_description
1 polymer ?
#
loop_
_entity_poly.entity_id
_entity_poly.type
_entity_poly.pdbx_seq_one_letter_code
_entity_poly.pdbx_strand_id
1 'polypeptide(L)'
;DFRRANVTKAIEKIHNVIVQTRPEVIFSVSPQGNYDNNYNALFADVATWTRNGLIDVIIPQLYYSVVTFQTRIKWFVDNAFKSHLMAGYGIYNFASDASNTDFRTTSSFYSQYNYAAQIKRVEGALLYSAKSLTENKIGITDAVKGAFGTKTLIPYLLAADEKKPDAPTGVKVDGSALTWTGAGPMFAVYKLDGTKKKATLVGTTKDKKFSLPSKGTYLVTAISELNSESDASEQVTY
;
A
#
# COMPACT_ATOMS: atom_id res chain seq x y z
N ASP A 1 12.33 -0.22 30.33
CA ASP A 1 12.65 -1.62 30.44
C ASP A 1 13.87 -1.97 29.56
N PHE A 2 14.88 -2.60 30.16
CA PHE A 2 16.14 -2.97 29.49
C PHE A 2 15.94 -3.79 28.20
N ARG A 3 15.01 -4.73 28.19
CA ARG A 3 14.73 -5.57 27.01
C ARG A 3 14.18 -4.78 25.85
N ARG A 4 13.20 -3.88 26.09
CA ARG A 4 12.65 -2.99 25.05
C ARG A 4 13.72 -2.05 24.49
N ALA A 5 14.54 -1.48 25.36
CA ALA A 5 15.65 -0.64 24.94
C ALA A 5 16.63 -1.40 24.02
N ASN A 6 16.93 -2.67 24.32
CA ASN A 6 17.79 -3.48 23.48
C ASN A 6 17.17 -3.84 22.13
N VAL A 7 15.87 -4.14 22.09
CA VAL A 7 15.16 -4.40 20.81
C VAL A 7 15.13 -3.09 19.98
N THR A 8 14.77 -1.97 20.58
CA THR A 8 14.79 -0.67 19.89
C THR A 8 16.19 -0.34 19.35
N LYS A 9 17.24 -0.56 20.14
CA LYS A 9 18.63 -0.37 19.70
C LYS A 9 19.02 -1.26 18.51
N ALA A 10 18.46 -2.47 18.41
CA ALA A 10 18.66 -3.32 17.24
C ALA A 10 17.98 -2.73 15.99
N ILE A 11 16.74 -2.24 16.13
CA ILE A 11 16.01 -1.55 15.04
C ILE A 11 16.77 -0.29 14.60
N GLU A 12 17.24 0.53 15.54
CA GLU A 12 18.06 1.73 15.23
C GLU A 12 19.33 1.39 14.44
N LYS A 13 20.03 0.30 14.83
CA LYS A 13 21.23 -0.13 14.11
C LYS A 13 20.90 -0.56 12.66
N ILE A 14 19.81 -1.30 12.45
CA ILE A 14 19.39 -1.71 11.11
C ILE A 14 19.02 -0.48 10.29
N HIS A 15 18.21 0.41 10.83
CA HIS A 15 17.84 1.68 10.20
C HIS A 15 19.08 2.48 9.76
N ASN A 16 20.03 2.68 10.68
CA ASN A 16 21.24 3.46 10.40
C ASN A 16 22.10 2.83 9.28
N VAL A 17 22.22 1.49 9.25
CA VAL A 17 22.92 0.80 8.17
C VAL A 17 22.21 1.02 6.83
N ILE A 18 20.88 0.89 6.78
CA ILE A 18 20.10 1.12 5.57
C ILE A 18 20.30 2.56 5.06
N VAL A 19 20.07 3.56 5.92
CA VAL A 19 20.20 4.98 5.54
C VAL A 19 21.60 5.33 5.03
N GLN A 20 22.66 4.71 5.60
CA GLN A 20 24.04 4.98 5.22
C GLN A 20 24.47 4.25 3.95
N THR A 21 23.91 3.10 3.63
CA THR A 21 24.39 2.24 2.53
C THR A 21 23.42 2.15 1.35
N ARG A 22 22.13 2.10 1.61
CA ARG A 22 21.06 1.89 0.62
C ARG A 22 19.79 2.66 1.04
N PRO A 23 19.79 4.00 1.02
CA PRO A 23 18.68 4.81 1.51
C PRO A 23 17.35 4.61 0.74
N GLU A 24 17.41 3.98 -0.45
CA GLU A 24 16.24 3.62 -1.25
C GLU A 24 15.55 2.32 -0.79
N VAL A 25 16.15 1.57 0.14
CA VAL A 25 15.58 0.30 0.63
C VAL A 25 14.52 0.58 1.69
N ILE A 26 13.31 0.08 1.47
CA ILE A 26 12.19 0.22 2.39
C ILE A 26 12.37 -0.73 3.57
N PHE A 27 12.45 -0.19 4.78
CA PHE A 27 12.52 -0.96 6.01
C PHE A 27 11.13 -1.18 6.58
N SER A 28 10.60 -2.39 6.49
CA SER A 28 9.28 -2.76 7.02
C SER A 28 9.37 -3.69 8.22
N VAL A 29 8.39 -3.58 9.12
CA VAL A 29 8.21 -4.53 10.23
C VAL A 29 6.77 -5.02 10.27
N SER A 30 6.60 -6.29 10.67
CA SER A 30 5.30 -6.95 10.79
C SER A 30 5.04 -7.40 12.22
N PRO A 31 4.63 -6.48 13.12
CA PRO A 31 4.34 -6.80 14.51
C PRO A 31 3.04 -7.60 14.63
N GLN A 32 2.84 -8.26 15.77
CA GLN A 32 1.55 -8.86 16.08
C GLN A 32 0.44 -7.78 16.08
N GLY A 33 -0.76 -8.17 15.69
CA GLY A 33 -1.92 -7.27 15.72
C GLY A 33 -2.37 -6.85 17.12
N ASN A 34 -1.86 -7.49 18.17
CA ASN A 34 -2.06 -7.09 19.56
C ASN A 34 -0.87 -6.28 20.06
N TYR A 35 -1.04 -4.97 20.22
CA TYR A 35 0.03 -4.10 20.70
C TYR A 35 0.49 -4.42 22.12
N ASP A 36 -0.41 -4.75 23.06
CA ASP A 36 -0.03 -5.07 24.43
C ASP A 36 0.92 -6.26 24.49
N ASN A 37 0.70 -7.24 23.62
CA ASN A 37 1.58 -8.39 23.49
C ASN A 37 2.94 -8.00 22.88
N ASN A 38 2.96 -7.14 21.84
CA ASN A 38 4.22 -6.61 21.30
C ASN A 38 5.03 -5.91 22.42
N TYR A 39 4.39 -5.01 23.15
CA TYR A 39 5.05 -4.17 24.15
C TYR A 39 5.51 -4.94 25.38
N ASN A 40 4.66 -5.82 25.93
CA ASN A 40 4.88 -6.47 27.21
C ASN A 40 5.57 -7.83 27.11
N ALA A 41 5.26 -8.63 26.08
CA ALA A 41 5.79 -9.98 25.91
C ALA A 41 6.95 -10.06 24.92
N LEU A 42 6.86 -9.31 23.80
CA LEU A 42 7.89 -9.32 22.75
C LEU A 42 8.88 -8.16 22.89
N PHE A 43 8.65 -7.25 23.81
CA PHE A 43 9.48 -6.06 24.06
C PHE A 43 9.68 -5.17 22.84
N ALA A 44 8.72 -5.19 21.92
CA ALA A 44 8.69 -4.43 20.67
C ALA A 44 7.88 -3.15 20.85
N ASP A 45 8.58 -2.02 21.04
CA ASP A 45 7.96 -0.69 21.19
C ASP A 45 7.73 -0.06 19.82
N VAL A 46 6.76 -0.63 19.11
CA VAL A 46 6.42 -0.23 17.73
C VAL A 46 6.04 1.25 17.63
N ALA A 47 5.33 1.77 18.64
CA ALA A 47 4.93 3.19 18.67
C ALA A 47 6.15 4.14 18.74
N THR A 48 7.18 3.76 19.48
CA THR A 48 8.43 4.52 19.50
C THR A 48 9.15 4.45 18.15
N TRP A 49 9.17 3.30 17.49
CA TRP A 49 9.85 3.14 16.20
C TRP A 49 9.18 3.96 15.10
N THR A 50 7.86 3.95 15.03
CA THR A 50 7.10 4.73 14.04
C THR A 50 7.19 6.23 14.31
N ARG A 51 7.14 6.66 15.59
CA ARG A 51 7.24 8.07 15.97
C ARG A 51 8.62 8.67 15.62
N ASN A 52 9.66 7.89 15.79
CA ASN A 52 11.04 8.31 15.52
C ASN A 52 11.42 8.16 14.04
N GLY A 53 10.56 7.55 13.21
CA GLY A 53 10.85 7.31 11.79
C GLY A 53 11.94 6.24 11.57
N LEU A 54 12.07 5.27 12.49
CA LEU A 54 13.05 4.19 12.39
C LEU A 54 12.64 3.10 11.40
N ILE A 55 11.38 3.05 11.03
CA ILE A 55 10.79 2.10 10.06
C ILE A 55 9.92 2.84 9.06
N ASP A 56 9.99 2.43 7.80
CA ASP A 56 9.23 3.07 6.72
C ASP A 56 7.79 2.54 6.69
N VAL A 57 7.61 1.23 6.83
CA VAL A 57 6.30 0.59 6.72
C VAL A 57 6.02 -0.31 7.92
N ILE A 58 4.84 -0.14 8.51
CA ILE A 58 4.31 -1.04 9.54
C ILE A 58 3.18 -1.89 8.97
N ILE A 59 3.27 -3.22 9.15
CA ILE A 59 2.34 -4.20 8.61
C ILE A 59 1.87 -5.13 9.73
N PRO A 60 0.92 -4.70 10.59
CA PRO A 60 0.45 -5.54 11.69
C PRO A 60 -0.21 -6.83 11.20
N GLN A 61 0.08 -7.93 11.87
CA GLN A 61 -0.52 -9.25 11.62
C GLN A 61 -1.96 -9.28 12.17
N LEU A 62 -2.91 -8.79 11.37
CA LEU A 62 -4.33 -8.70 11.77
C LEU A 62 -5.09 -10.01 11.44
N TYR A 63 -4.54 -11.15 11.85
CA TYR A 63 -5.02 -12.50 11.55
C TYR A 63 -6.18 -12.93 12.46
N TYR A 64 -7.18 -12.06 12.61
CA TYR A 64 -8.28 -12.18 13.55
C TYR A 64 -9.64 -12.26 12.85
N SER A 65 -10.70 -12.59 13.60
CA SER A 65 -12.09 -12.41 13.18
C SER A 65 -12.38 -10.95 12.80
N VAL A 66 -13.48 -10.72 12.08
CA VAL A 66 -13.82 -9.38 11.54
C VAL A 66 -13.84 -8.31 12.63
N VAL A 67 -14.52 -8.56 13.75
CA VAL A 67 -14.63 -7.58 14.85
C VAL A 67 -13.28 -7.28 15.50
N THR A 68 -12.50 -8.32 15.75
CA THR A 68 -11.16 -8.16 16.35
C THR A 68 -10.21 -7.45 15.38
N PHE A 69 -10.26 -7.77 14.08
CA PHE A 69 -9.52 -7.06 13.04
C PHE A 69 -9.80 -5.55 13.08
N GLN A 70 -11.10 -5.18 13.06
CA GLN A 70 -11.53 -3.79 13.10
C GLN A 70 -11.09 -3.05 14.36
N THR A 71 -11.11 -3.73 15.50
CA THR A 71 -10.64 -3.15 16.78
C THR A 71 -9.14 -2.95 16.79
N ARG A 72 -8.38 -3.96 16.33
CA ARG A 72 -6.91 -3.93 16.38
C ARG A 72 -6.29 -2.94 15.40
N ILE A 73 -6.81 -2.83 14.19
CA ILE A 73 -6.28 -1.91 13.18
C ILE A 73 -6.34 -0.44 13.64
N LYS A 74 -7.35 -0.05 14.41
CA LYS A 74 -7.49 1.31 14.93
C LYS A 74 -6.28 1.78 15.72
N TRP A 75 -5.75 0.91 16.58
CA TRP A 75 -4.56 1.24 17.34
C TRP A 75 -3.37 1.59 16.41
N PHE A 76 -3.17 0.81 15.35
CA PHE A 76 -2.09 1.07 14.39
C PHE A 76 -2.35 2.32 13.55
N VAL A 77 -3.60 2.62 13.21
CA VAL A 77 -3.97 3.89 12.54
C VAL A 77 -3.53 5.09 13.39
N ASP A 78 -3.77 5.04 14.68
CA ASP A 78 -3.45 6.12 15.62
C ASP A 78 -1.96 6.21 15.94
N ASN A 79 -1.20 5.12 15.76
CA ASN A 79 0.20 5.01 16.19
C ASN A 79 1.20 4.72 15.04
N ALA A 80 0.80 4.82 13.77
CA ALA A 80 1.72 4.67 12.65
C ALA A 80 2.63 5.90 12.46
N PHE A 81 2.30 7.04 13.02
CA PHE A 81 3.04 8.32 12.99
C PHE A 81 3.70 8.63 11.64
N LYS A 82 5.04 8.48 11.53
CA LYS A 82 5.81 8.73 10.32
C LYS A 82 5.84 7.56 9.33
N SER A 83 5.46 6.35 9.78
CA SER A 83 5.51 5.15 8.94
C SER A 83 4.23 5.00 8.11
N HIS A 84 4.35 4.44 6.93
CA HIS A 84 3.21 3.97 6.13
C HIS A 84 2.56 2.75 6.80
N LEU A 85 1.24 2.63 6.71
CA LEU A 85 0.49 1.53 7.32
C LEU A 85 -0.14 0.64 6.25
N MET A 86 0.16 -0.65 6.30
CA MET A 86 -0.52 -1.67 5.50
C MET A 86 -1.25 -2.66 6.40
N ALA A 87 -2.40 -3.18 5.97
CA ALA A 87 -3.11 -4.21 6.72
C ALA A 87 -2.57 -5.60 6.37
N GLY A 88 -2.17 -6.38 7.38
CA GLY A 88 -1.75 -7.79 7.21
C GLY A 88 -2.94 -8.73 7.37
N TYR A 89 -3.31 -9.45 6.32
CA TYR A 89 -4.43 -10.41 6.31
C TYR A 89 -3.95 -11.84 6.45
N GLY A 90 -4.52 -12.58 7.41
CA GLY A 90 -4.25 -14.00 7.62
C GLY A 90 -5.11 -14.89 6.72
N ILE A 91 -4.87 -14.86 5.41
CA ILE A 91 -5.68 -15.62 4.44
C ILE A 91 -5.53 -17.15 4.59
N TYR A 92 -4.52 -17.61 5.29
CA TYR A 92 -4.31 -19.03 5.62
C TYR A 92 -5.39 -19.61 6.56
N ASN A 93 -6.10 -18.74 7.29
CA ASN A 93 -7.17 -19.15 8.19
C ASN A 93 -8.45 -19.60 7.45
N PHE A 94 -8.61 -19.18 6.18
CA PHE A 94 -9.84 -19.43 5.41
C PHE A 94 -9.92 -20.88 4.93
N ALA A 95 -10.85 -21.64 5.53
CA ALA A 95 -11.12 -23.03 5.19
C ALA A 95 -12.54 -23.42 5.63
N SER A 96 -13.16 -24.39 4.96
CA SER A 96 -14.52 -24.88 5.29
C SER A 96 -14.65 -25.45 6.71
N ASP A 97 -13.54 -25.98 7.24
CA ASP A 97 -13.42 -26.57 8.57
C ASP A 97 -12.72 -25.67 9.60
N ALA A 98 -12.53 -24.37 9.27
CA ALA A 98 -11.91 -23.44 10.21
C ALA A 98 -12.62 -23.44 11.57
N SER A 99 -11.86 -23.43 12.66
CA SER A 99 -12.41 -23.43 14.02
C SER A 99 -13.23 -22.16 14.30
N ASN A 100 -12.77 -21.00 13.80
CA ASN A 100 -13.53 -19.75 13.84
C ASN A 100 -14.42 -19.64 12.61
N THR A 101 -15.73 -19.50 12.84
CA THR A 101 -16.75 -19.44 11.78
C THR A 101 -16.58 -18.28 10.81
N ASP A 102 -15.97 -17.16 11.21
CA ASP A 102 -15.66 -16.04 10.32
C ASP A 102 -14.79 -16.47 9.15
N PHE A 103 -13.91 -17.46 9.35
CA PHE A 103 -13.02 -17.94 8.31
C PHE A 103 -13.59 -19.08 7.43
N ARG A 104 -14.84 -19.46 7.65
CA ARG A 104 -15.54 -20.46 6.80
C ARG A 104 -16.15 -19.87 5.53
N THR A 105 -16.10 -18.55 5.38
CA THR A 105 -16.64 -17.84 4.22
C THR A 105 -15.74 -16.67 3.81
N THR A 106 -15.64 -16.41 2.52
CA THR A 106 -14.88 -15.29 1.98
C THR A 106 -15.54 -13.92 2.23
N SER A 107 -16.81 -13.89 2.65
CA SER A 107 -17.49 -12.64 3.04
C SER A 107 -16.77 -11.92 4.20
N SER A 108 -16.17 -12.66 5.11
CA SER A 108 -15.37 -12.09 6.21
C SER A 108 -14.10 -11.40 5.70
N PHE A 109 -13.45 -11.92 4.67
CA PHE A 109 -12.34 -11.26 4.02
C PHE A 109 -12.78 -9.92 3.38
N TYR A 110 -13.90 -9.91 2.65
CA TYR A 110 -14.46 -8.69 2.09
C TYR A 110 -14.85 -7.68 3.18
N SER A 111 -15.37 -8.12 4.32
CA SER A 111 -15.70 -7.25 5.46
C SER A 111 -14.45 -6.60 6.05
N GLN A 112 -13.36 -7.35 6.22
CA GLN A 112 -12.08 -6.82 6.67
C GLN A 112 -11.47 -5.85 5.65
N TYR A 113 -11.44 -6.24 4.37
CA TYR A 113 -10.92 -5.42 3.29
C TYR A 113 -11.68 -4.10 3.13
N ASN A 114 -13.01 -4.15 3.02
CA ASN A 114 -13.84 -2.96 2.85
C ASN A 114 -13.72 -2.01 4.04
N TYR A 115 -13.58 -2.54 5.26
CA TYR A 115 -13.33 -1.71 6.43
C TYR A 115 -11.98 -1.00 6.34
N ALA A 116 -10.91 -1.72 6.04
CA ALA A 116 -9.56 -1.16 5.93
C ALA A 116 -9.45 -0.16 4.77
N ALA A 117 -10.06 -0.45 3.63
CA ALA A 117 -10.05 0.40 2.43
C ALA A 117 -10.73 1.77 2.62
N GLN A 118 -11.61 1.92 3.62
CA GLN A 118 -12.24 3.20 3.97
C GLN A 118 -11.34 4.07 4.85
N ILE A 119 -10.28 3.52 5.42
CA ILE A 119 -9.37 4.23 6.31
C ILE A 119 -8.23 4.81 5.47
N LYS A 120 -8.25 6.12 5.23
CA LYS A 120 -7.24 6.81 4.40
C LYS A 120 -5.79 6.49 4.79
N ARG A 121 -5.55 6.20 6.08
CA ARG A 121 -4.21 5.91 6.62
C ARG A 121 -3.72 4.49 6.28
N VAL A 122 -4.61 3.58 5.84
CA VAL A 122 -4.26 2.22 5.40
C VAL A 122 -4.01 2.26 3.90
N GLU A 123 -2.74 2.17 3.51
CA GLU A 123 -2.28 2.43 2.16
C GLU A 123 -2.05 1.17 1.32
N GLY A 124 -2.17 0.00 1.94
CA GLY A 124 -1.95 -1.26 1.25
C GLY A 124 -2.29 -2.49 2.08
N ALA A 125 -1.91 -3.64 1.56
CA ALA A 125 -2.18 -4.94 2.15
C ALA A 125 -0.99 -5.89 2.02
N LEU A 126 -0.84 -6.77 3.02
CA LEU A 126 0.01 -7.95 2.96
C LEU A 126 -0.85 -9.18 3.18
N LEU A 127 -0.66 -10.19 2.36
CA LEU A 127 -1.42 -11.44 2.41
C LEU A 127 -0.52 -12.58 2.92
N TYR A 128 -0.83 -13.14 4.08
CA TYR A 128 -0.14 -14.31 4.61
C TYR A 128 -1.01 -15.54 4.39
N SER A 129 -0.67 -16.43 3.45
CA SER A 129 0.59 -16.51 2.74
C SER A 129 0.36 -16.82 1.24
N ALA A 130 1.43 -16.78 0.44
CA ALA A 130 1.40 -17.16 -0.97
C ALA A 130 0.87 -18.59 -1.19
N LYS A 131 1.21 -19.56 -0.31
CA LYS A 131 0.67 -20.92 -0.32
C LYS A 131 -0.86 -20.91 -0.30
N SER A 132 -1.49 -20.06 0.51
CA SER A 132 -2.96 -19.99 0.60
C SER A 132 -3.60 -19.50 -0.69
N LEU A 133 -2.91 -18.65 -1.45
CA LEU A 133 -3.35 -18.19 -2.77
C LEU A 133 -3.30 -19.34 -3.79
N THR A 134 -2.28 -20.21 -3.74
CA THR A 134 -2.19 -21.36 -4.65
C THR A 134 -3.18 -22.46 -4.30
N GLU A 135 -3.45 -22.67 -3.02
CA GLU A 135 -4.44 -23.66 -2.54
C GLU A 135 -5.88 -23.24 -2.81
N ASN A 136 -6.16 -21.96 -2.88
CA ASN A 136 -7.49 -21.34 -3.13
C ASN A 136 -8.62 -21.99 -2.32
N LYS A 137 -8.38 -22.32 -1.04
CA LYS A 137 -9.41 -22.91 -0.17
C LYS A 137 -10.62 -22.00 -0.12
N ILE A 138 -11.82 -22.56 -0.26
CA ILE A 138 -13.12 -21.87 -0.29
C ILE A 138 -13.20 -20.65 -1.24
N GLY A 139 -12.32 -20.55 -2.24
CA GLY A 139 -12.30 -19.45 -3.19
C GLY A 139 -11.63 -18.16 -2.68
N ILE A 140 -10.74 -18.24 -1.69
CA ILE A 140 -10.09 -17.06 -1.11
C ILE A 140 -9.25 -16.29 -2.12
N THR A 141 -8.63 -16.97 -3.08
CA THR A 141 -7.86 -16.30 -4.15
C THR A 141 -8.75 -15.47 -5.06
N ASP A 142 -9.95 -15.96 -5.37
CA ASP A 142 -10.91 -15.23 -6.21
C ASP A 142 -11.47 -14.03 -5.44
N ALA A 143 -11.68 -14.16 -4.13
CA ALA A 143 -12.04 -13.03 -3.27
C ALA A 143 -10.95 -11.95 -3.25
N VAL A 144 -9.68 -12.35 -3.13
CA VAL A 144 -8.52 -11.44 -3.20
C VAL A 144 -8.46 -10.72 -4.56
N LYS A 145 -8.60 -11.47 -5.68
CA LYS A 145 -8.65 -10.86 -7.01
C LYS A 145 -9.79 -9.86 -7.17
N GLY A 146 -10.96 -10.18 -6.62
CA GLY A 146 -12.11 -9.28 -6.63
C GLY A 146 -11.87 -8.00 -5.83
N ALA A 147 -11.27 -8.11 -4.65
CA ALA A 147 -10.95 -6.98 -3.78
C ALA A 147 -9.88 -6.05 -4.38
N PHE A 148 -8.84 -6.60 -4.99
CA PHE A 148 -7.70 -5.86 -5.57
C PHE A 148 -7.77 -5.78 -7.12
N GLY A 149 -8.95 -5.87 -7.71
CA GLY A 149 -9.14 -5.88 -9.16
C GLY A 149 -8.88 -4.55 -9.88
N THR A 150 -8.77 -3.45 -9.15
CA THR A 150 -8.47 -2.12 -9.73
C THR A 150 -6.96 -1.92 -9.82
N LYS A 151 -6.48 -1.48 -10.99
CA LYS A 151 -5.07 -1.10 -11.16
C LYS A 151 -4.75 0.13 -10.30
N THR A 152 -3.64 0.08 -9.58
CA THR A 152 -3.11 1.19 -8.79
C THR A 152 -1.60 1.28 -8.97
N LEU A 153 -1.02 2.45 -8.71
CA LEU A 153 0.43 2.58 -8.57
C LEU A 153 0.89 2.02 -7.22
N ILE A 154 2.15 1.61 -7.18
CA ILE A 154 2.84 1.40 -5.90
C ILE A 154 3.12 2.79 -5.33
N PRO A 155 2.69 3.09 -4.09
CA PRO A 155 2.93 4.41 -3.50
C PRO A 155 4.40 4.60 -3.11
N TYR A 156 4.79 5.85 -2.86
CA TYR A 156 6.01 6.17 -2.14
C TYR A 156 5.91 5.63 -0.70
N LEU A 157 6.93 4.90 -0.23
CA LEU A 157 6.86 4.16 1.05
C LEU A 157 8.02 4.42 2.01
N LEU A 158 8.88 5.42 1.76
CA LEU A 158 9.90 5.80 2.72
C LEU A 158 9.31 6.74 3.79
N ALA A 159 9.78 6.64 5.02
CA ALA A 159 9.39 7.52 6.12
C ALA A 159 9.98 8.93 5.99
N ALA A 160 10.97 9.12 5.12
CA ALA A 160 11.54 10.42 4.76
C ALA A 160 10.55 11.27 3.95
N ASP A 161 10.81 12.56 3.84
CA ASP A 161 9.98 13.46 3.04
C ASP A 161 9.95 13.05 1.57
N GLU A 162 8.76 13.07 0.98
CA GLU A 162 8.54 12.74 -0.42
C GLU A 162 9.06 13.86 -1.34
N LYS A 163 9.94 13.49 -2.28
CA LYS A 163 10.38 14.37 -3.35
C LYS A 163 9.61 14.06 -4.64
N LYS A 164 8.59 14.88 -4.92
CA LYS A 164 7.79 14.74 -6.13
C LYS A 164 8.56 15.17 -7.38
N PRO A 165 8.43 14.46 -8.52
CA PRO A 165 8.87 14.97 -9.80
C PRO A 165 7.98 16.11 -10.31
N ASP A 166 8.45 16.85 -11.31
CA ASP A 166 7.65 17.87 -11.99
C ASP A 166 6.54 17.21 -12.81
N ALA A 167 5.38 17.87 -12.87
CA ALA A 167 4.26 17.40 -13.68
C ALA A 167 4.60 17.43 -15.17
N PRO A 168 4.15 16.44 -15.98
CA PRO A 168 4.25 16.48 -17.42
C PRO A 168 3.49 17.67 -18.01
N THR A 169 4.02 18.25 -19.08
CA THR A 169 3.45 19.42 -19.78
C THR A 169 3.29 19.16 -21.27
N GLY A 170 2.54 20.01 -21.99
CA GLY A 170 2.32 19.90 -23.43
C GLY A 170 1.62 18.60 -23.83
N VAL A 171 0.70 18.12 -22.98
CA VAL A 171 -0.05 16.90 -23.22
C VAL A 171 -1.00 17.13 -24.40
N LYS A 172 -0.93 16.28 -25.40
CA LYS A 172 -1.77 16.38 -26.61
C LYS A 172 -2.12 15.01 -27.18
N VAL A 173 -3.21 14.95 -27.92
CA VAL A 173 -3.60 13.78 -28.70
C VAL A 173 -2.91 13.86 -30.07
N ASP A 174 -2.25 12.78 -30.46
CA ASP A 174 -1.63 12.58 -31.75
C ASP A 174 -2.14 11.24 -32.34
N GLY A 175 -3.10 11.33 -33.25
CA GLY A 175 -3.85 10.18 -33.76
C GLY A 175 -4.61 9.47 -32.64
N SER A 176 -4.28 8.22 -32.36
CA SER A 176 -4.83 7.41 -31.25
C SER A 176 -3.91 7.36 -30.03
N ALA A 177 -2.90 8.21 -29.96
CA ALA A 177 -1.96 8.25 -28.85
C ALA A 177 -1.97 9.58 -28.12
N LEU A 178 -1.63 9.52 -26.85
CA LEU A 178 -1.30 10.66 -26.01
C LEU A 178 0.21 10.87 -26.07
N THR A 179 0.66 12.13 -26.21
CA THR A 179 2.08 12.51 -26.17
C THR A 179 2.26 13.70 -25.22
N TRP A 180 3.44 13.82 -24.62
CA TRP A 180 3.77 14.89 -23.67
C TRP A 180 5.26 15.16 -23.59
N THR A 181 5.63 16.20 -22.84
CA THR A 181 7.01 16.50 -22.43
C THR A 181 7.12 16.40 -20.92
N GLY A 182 8.31 16.14 -20.42
CA GLY A 182 8.59 16.00 -18.99
C GLY A 182 9.80 15.13 -18.71
N ALA A 183 10.30 15.19 -17.48
CA ALA A 183 11.36 14.33 -16.98
C ALA A 183 10.76 13.26 -16.05
N GLY A 184 11.34 12.06 -16.05
CA GLY A 184 10.95 10.97 -15.17
C GLY A 184 11.28 9.60 -15.78
N PRO A 185 11.56 8.60 -14.94
CA PRO A 185 11.82 7.23 -15.41
C PRO A 185 10.55 6.52 -15.86
N MET A 186 9.37 6.99 -15.42
CA MET A 186 8.08 6.40 -15.74
C MET A 186 6.97 7.45 -15.70
N PHE A 187 5.88 7.19 -16.40
CA PHE A 187 4.67 8.02 -16.42
C PHE A 187 3.44 7.13 -16.21
N ALA A 188 2.42 7.70 -15.54
CA ALA A 188 1.12 7.08 -15.42
C ALA A 188 0.09 7.86 -16.23
N VAL A 189 -0.79 7.14 -16.92
CA VAL A 189 -1.88 7.70 -17.71
C VAL A 189 -3.20 7.36 -17.04
N TYR A 190 -4.01 8.38 -16.79
CA TYR A 190 -5.32 8.24 -16.18
C TYR A 190 -6.42 8.69 -17.12
N LYS A 191 -7.55 7.99 -17.05
CA LYS A 191 -8.80 8.38 -17.68
C LYS A 191 -9.74 8.94 -16.62
N LEU A 192 -10.31 10.11 -16.87
CA LEU A 192 -11.31 10.72 -16.01
C LEU A 192 -12.69 10.13 -16.28
N ASP A 193 -13.51 10.03 -15.25
CA ASP A 193 -14.93 9.74 -15.38
C ASP A 193 -15.70 10.92 -16.03
N GLY A 194 -16.96 10.71 -16.39
CA GLY A 194 -17.78 11.72 -17.03
C GLY A 194 -17.99 13.00 -16.19
N THR A 195 -17.78 12.91 -14.85
CA THR A 195 -17.86 14.06 -13.93
C THR A 195 -16.51 14.76 -13.76
N LYS A 196 -15.43 14.19 -14.28
CA LYS A 196 -14.03 14.63 -14.11
C LYS A 196 -13.56 14.71 -12.64
N LYS A 197 -14.28 14.05 -11.73
CA LYS A 197 -13.96 14.02 -10.29
C LYS A 197 -13.16 12.78 -9.88
N LYS A 198 -13.19 11.72 -10.68
CA LYS A 198 -12.49 10.48 -10.43
C LYS A 198 -11.61 10.11 -11.60
N ALA A 199 -10.35 9.78 -11.32
CA ALA A 199 -9.39 9.29 -12.29
C ALA A 199 -9.19 7.78 -12.09
N THR A 200 -9.09 7.05 -13.20
CA THR A 200 -8.78 5.61 -13.21
C THR A 200 -7.47 5.39 -13.96
N LEU A 201 -6.54 4.67 -13.35
CA LEU A 201 -5.27 4.32 -13.97
C LEU A 201 -5.50 3.42 -15.18
N VAL A 202 -5.12 3.92 -16.36
CA VAL A 202 -5.18 3.15 -17.62
C VAL A 202 -3.94 2.29 -17.77
N GLY A 203 -2.78 2.87 -17.51
CA GLY A 203 -1.51 2.17 -17.57
C GLY A 203 -0.32 3.07 -17.27
N THR A 204 0.87 2.47 -17.31
CA THR A 204 2.15 3.15 -17.15
C THR A 204 3.03 2.95 -18.37
N THR A 205 3.95 3.87 -18.62
CA THR A 205 4.92 3.79 -19.72
C THR A 205 6.23 4.49 -19.34
N LYS A 206 7.34 4.05 -19.92
CA LYS A 206 8.64 4.76 -19.86
C LYS A 206 8.77 5.77 -20.97
N ASP A 207 7.99 5.63 -22.04
CA ASP A 207 7.98 6.53 -23.18
C ASP A 207 7.10 7.75 -22.90
N LYS A 208 7.38 8.86 -23.58
CA LYS A 208 6.55 10.07 -23.55
C LYS A 208 5.37 9.97 -24.54
N LYS A 209 4.86 8.76 -24.71
CA LYS A 209 3.76 8.38 -25.57
C LYS A 209 2.98 7.21 -24.99
N PHE A 210 1.64 7.22 -25.14
CA PHE A 210 0.78 6.12 -24.69
C PHE A 210 -0.40 5.95 -25.66
N SER A 211 -0.65 4.71 -26.11
CA SER A 211 -1.81 4.39 -26.97
C SER A 211 -3.10 4.41 -26.17
N LEU A 212 -4.06 5.22 -26.58
CA LEU A 212 -5.33 5.40 -25.88
C LEU A 212 -6.31 4.27 -26.22
N PRO A 213 -6.89 3.59 -25.23
CA PRO A 213 -7.78 2.46 -25.44
C PRO A 213 -9.18 2.86 -25.92
N SER A 214 -9.60 4.10 -25.68
CA SER A 214 -10.95 4.58 -26.01
C SER A 214 -11.00 6.12 -25.95
N LYS A 215 -12.04 6.72 -26.50
CA LYS A 215 -12.32 8.15 -26.36
C LYS A 215 -12.59 8.51 -24.88
N GLY A 216 -12.25 9.75 -24.49
CA GLY A 216 -12.44 10.27 -23.15
C GLY A 216 -11.46 11.38 -22.80
N THR A 217 -11.52 11.86 -21.56
CA THR A 217 -10.59 12.84 -21.03
C THR A 217 -9.48 12.16 -20.24
N TYR A 218 -8.24 12.56 -20.52
CA TYR A 218 -7.04 11.96 -19.95
C TYR A 218 -6.13 12.99 -19.29
N LEU A 219 -5.31 12.53 -18.37
CA LEU A 219 -4.20 13.26 -17.78
C LEU A 219 -3.00 12.31 -17.57
N VAL A 220 -1.83 12.90 -17.38
CA VAL A 220 -0.57 12.17 -17.17
C VAL A 220 0.11 12.68 -15.93
N THR A 221 0.74 11.79 -15.18
CA THR A 221 1.66 12.11 -14.08
C THR A 221 3.04 11.51 -14.36
N ALA A 222 4.08 12.10 -13.78
CA ALA A 222 5.43 11.52 -13.76
C ALA A 222 5.62 10.73 -12.46
N ILE A 223 6.37 9.63 -12.53
CA ILE A 223 6.67 8.78 -11.37
C ILE A 223 8.19 8.72 -11.23
N SER A 224 8.69 8.99 -10.01
CA SER A 224 10.11 8.88 -9.66
C SER A 224 10.56 7.42 -9.54
N GLU A 225 11.87 7.20 -9.40
CA GLU A 225 12.44 5.87 -9.12
C GLU A 225 11.96 5.28 -7.78
N LEU A 226 11.56 6.13 -6.83
CA LEU A 226 11.04 5.75 -5.52
C LEU A 226 9.49 5.74 -5.48
N ASN A 227 8.83 5.73 -6.63
CA ASN A 227 7.37 5.75 -6.79
C ASN A 227 6.67 7.02 -6.27
N SER A 228 7.40 8.13 -6.09
CA SER A 228 6.76 9.42 -5.83
C SER A 228 6.08 9.91 -7.10
N GLU A 229 4.82 10.30 -7.00
CA GLU A 229 3.99 10.73 -8.12
C GLU A 229 3.88 12.26 -8.16
N SER A 230 4.07 12.85 -9.35
CA SER A 230 3.91 14.28 -9.57
C SER A 230 2.47 14.73 -9.41
N ASP A 231 2.26 16.03 -9.39
CA ASP A 231 0.94 16.59 -9.69
C ASP A 231 0.51 16.23 -11.11
N ALA A 232 -0.79 16.31 -11.39
CA ALA A 232 -1.35 15.97 -12.68
C ALA A 232 -1.01 17.02 -13.73
N SER A 233 -0.82 16.58 -14.98
CA SER A 233 -0.76 17.45 -16.15
C SER A 233 -2.09 18.15 -16.39
N GLU A 234 -2.12 19.08 -17.38
CA GLU A 234 -3.34 19.51 -18.02
C GLU A 234 -4.15 18.32 -18.57
N GLN A 235 -5.48 18.49 -18.59
CA GLN A 235 -6.40 17.49 -19.14
C GLN A 235 -6.53 17.66 -20.64
N VAL A 236 -6.61 16.55 -21.38
CA VAL A 236 -6.86 16.54 -22.82
C VAL A 236 -7.96 15.54 -23.18
N THR A 237 -8.77 15.88 -24.17
CA THR A 237 -9.87 15.01 -24.63
C THR A 237 -9.52 14.38 -25.97
N TYR A 238 -9.65 13.05 -26.04
CA TYR A 238 -9.52 12.22 -27.23
C TYR A 238 -10.88 11.87 -27.80
#